data_b33d0155c07d982df141c9ea2d996845
#
_entry.id   b33d0155c07d982df141c9ea2d996845
#
_cell.length_a   1.000
_cell.length_b   1.000
_cell.length_c   1.000
_cell.angle_alpha   90.00
_cell.angle_beta   90.00
_cell.angle_gamma   90.00
#
_symmetry.space_group_name_H-M   'P 1'
#
loop_
_entity.id
_entity.type
_entity.pdbx_description
1 polymer ?
#
loop_
_entity_poly.entity_id
_entity_poly.type
_entity_poly.pdbx_seq_one_letter_code
_entity_poly.pdbx_strand_id
1 'polypeptide(L)'
;MNKHLIIYSSVDGHTKMICEHILKLINKENKVDIVSLNHAQNKNLSEYDIITVGASIRYGKHHQELFQFIQKNHTVLNAKQNAFFTVNAVARKNNKNTPTTNPYMKKFLKLSKWQPGILGVFGGKIDYPKYNFFDKRIIQLIMLITQGPTDTSKSYEFTDWNDVEHFSEKISI
;
A
#
# COMPACT_ATOMS: atom_id res chain seq x y z
N MET A 1 -16.25 -12.11 -15.88
CA MET A 1 -15.93 -10.84 -15.20
C MET A 1 -15.65 -11.19 -13.74
N ASN A 2 -14.40 -11.05 -13.32
CA ASN A 2 -13.99 -11.40 -11.96
C ASN A 2 -14.44 -10.33 -10.95
N LYS A 3 -14.76 -10.75 -9.74
CA LYS A 3 -15.10 -9.86 -8.63
C LYS A 3 -13.81 -9.55 -7.83
N HIS A 4 -13.35 -8.31 -7.90
CA HIS A 4 -12.08 -7.87 -7.29
C HIS A 4 -12.35 -6.99 -6.07
N LEU A 5 -11.67 -7.26 -4.96
CA LEU A 5 -11.69 -6.42 -3.77
C LEU A 5 -10.34 -5.73 -3.59
N ILE A 6 -10.34 -4.41 -3.55
CA ILE A 6 -9.18 -3.60 -3.17
C ILE A 6 -9.36 -3.11 -1.74
N ILE A 7 -8.44 -3.46 -0.85
CA ILE A 7 -8.43 -3.07 0.56
C ILE A 7 -7.26 -2.11 0.79
N TYR A 8 -7.52 -0.96 1.41
CA TYR A 8 -6.46 -0.01 1.73
C TYR A 8 -6.33 0.28 3.22
N SER A 9 -5.07 0.36 3.70
CA SER A 9 -4.68 0.94 4.98
C SER A 9 -3.91 2.23 4.70
N SER A 10 -4.53 3.38 4.95
CA SER A 10 -3.98 4.70 4.63
C SER A 10 -4.11 5.64 5.83
N VAL A 11 -3.06 6.41 6.12
CA VAL A 11 -3.08 7.46 7.16
C VAL A 11 -3.42 8.81 6.54
N ASP A 12 -2.67 9.21 5.51
CA ASP A 12 -2.75 10.54 4.90
C ASP A 12 -3.56 10.57 3.58
N GLY A 13 -4.22 9.46 3.24
CA GLY A 13 -5.06 9.36 2.04
C GLY A 13 -4.33 8.98 0.74
N HIS A 14 -2.99 8.99 0.72
CA HIS A 14 -2.25 8.73 -0.52
C HIS A 14 -2.36 7.27 -1.01
N THR A 15 -2.31 6.29 -0.09
CA THR A 15 -2.55 4.88 -0.45
C THR A 15 -3.96 4.67 -1.01
N LYS A 16 -4.97 5.37 -0.46
CA LYS A 16 -6.33 5.36 -0.99
C LYS A 16 -6.35 5.88 -2.43
N MET A 17 -5.66 7.00 -2.69
CA MET A 17 -5.56 7.58 -4.04
C MET A 17 -4.92 6.62 -5.05
N ILE A 18 -3.87 5.89 -4.65
CA ILE A 18 -3.27 4.84 -5.49
C ILE A 18 -4.30 3.73 -5.77
N CYS A 19 -5.04 3.27 -4.75
CA CYS A 19 -6.10 2.26 -4.94
C CYS A 19 -7.22 2.73 -5.88
N GLU A 20 -7.62 4.00 -5.79
CA GLU A 20 -8.62 4.61 -6.68
C GLU A 20 -8.11 4.71 -8.12
N HIS A 21 -6.81 4.96 -8.31
CA HIS A 21 -6.20 4.94 -9.64
C HIS A 21 -6.19 3.51 -10.21
N ILE A 22 -5.77 2.52 -9.43
CA ILE A 22 -5.82 1.10 -9.81
C ILE A 22 -7.26 0.70 -10.21
N LEU A 23 -8.26 1.07 -9.39
CA LEU A 23 -9.67 0.79 -9.67
C LEU A 23 -10.09 1.33 -11.04
N LYS A 24 -9.72 2.57 -11.39
CA LYS A 24 -10.05 3.16 -12.69
C LYS A 24 -9.46 2.39 -13.87
N LEU A 25 -8.28 1.81 -13.70
CA LEU A 25 -7.62 1.04 -14.75
C LEU A 25 -8.29 -0.33 -14.97
N ILE A 26 -8.60 -1.05 -13.88
CA ILE A 26 -9.06 -2.44 -13.95
C ILE A 26 -10.58 -2.60 -14.01
N ASN A 27 -11.37 -1.55 -13.71
CA ASN A 27 -12.85 -1.63 -13.62
C ASN A 27 -13.53 -1.87 -14.98
N LYS A 28 -12.82 -1.74 -16.09
CA LYS A 28 -13.35 -2.04 -17.42
C LYS A 28 -13.57 -3.55 -17.65
N GLU A 29 -12.75 -4.36 -17.00
CA GLU A 29 -12.70 -5.82 -17.19
C GLU A 29 -13.23 -6.59 -15.97
N ASN A 30 -13.31 -5.94 -14.80
CA ASN A 30 -13.68 -6.55 -13.53
C ASN A 30 -14.75 -5.74 -12.80
N LYS A 31 -15.55 -6.43 -11.96
CA LYS A 31 -16.37 -5.76 -10.96
C LYS A 31 -15.51 -5.48 -9.72
N VAL A 32 -15.19 -4.22 -9.45
CA VAL A 32 -14.21 -3.84 -8.43
C VAL A 32 -14.90 -3.12 -7.27
N ASP A 33 -14.73 -3.64 -6.06
CA ASP A 33 -15.04 -2.96 -4.81
C ASP A 33 -13.76 -2.41 -4.17
N ILE A 34 -13.83 -1.21 -3.62
CA ILE A 34 -12.74 -0.59 -2.85
C ILE A 34 -13.23 -0.27 -1.43
N VAL A 35 -12.47 -0.70 -0.42
CA VAL A 35 -12.82 -0.46 0.99
C VAL A 35 -11.60 -0.18 1.85
N SER A 36 -11.78 0.57 2.94
CA SER A 36 -10.74 0.68 3.96
C SER A 36 -10.56 -0.65 4.71
N LEU A 37 -9.40 -0.82 5.32
CA LEU A 37 -9.10 -2.01 6.13
C LEU A 37 -10.14 -2.23 7.24
N ASN A 38 -10.62 -1.16 7.87
CA ASN A 38 -11.66 -1.24 8.90
C ASN A 38 -12.98 -1.78 8.35
N HIS A 39 -13.41 -1.31 7.18
CA HIS A 39 -14.63 -1.80 6.54
C HIS A 39 -14.47 -3.23 6.00
N ALA A 40 -13.26 -3.62 5.60
CA ALA A 40 -12.96 -4.97 5.14
C ALA A 40 -13.15 -6.04 6.24
N GLN A 41 -13.07 -5.66 7.52
CA GLN A 41 -13.32 -6.55 8.66
C GLN A 41 -14.73 -7.19 8.63
N ASN A 42 -15.69 -6.50 8.04
CA ASN A 42 -17.10 -6.89 7.94
C ASN A 42 -17.48 -7.45 6.55
N LYS A 43 -16.53 -7.57 5.64
CA LYS A 43 -16.75 -8.12 4.30
C LYS A 43 -16.60 -9.63 4.28
N ASN A 44 -17.46 -10.30 3.52
CA ASN A 44 -17.27 -11.70 3.19
C ASN A 44 -16.25 -11.83 2.05
N LEU A 45 -14.98 -12.10 2.39
CA LEU A 45 -13.89 -12.18 1.43
C LEU A 45 -14.05 -13.34 0.44
N SER A 46 -14.80 -14.38 0.80
CA SER A 46 -14.99 -15.56 -0.07
C SER A 46 -15.78 -15.25 -1.35
N GLU A 47 -16.53 -14.13 -1.37
CA GLU A 47 -17.31 -13.68 -2.54
C GLU A 47 -16.46 -13.05 -3.65
N TYR A 48 -15.18 -12.82 -3.39
CA TYR A 48 -14.26 -12.21 -4.35
C TYR A 48 -13.32 -13.26 -4.95
N ASP A 49 -12.98 -13.05 -6.22
CA ASP A 49 -12.03 -13.90 -6.95
C ASP A 49 -10.60 -13.42 -6.76
N ILE A 50 -10.43 -12.08 -6.69
CA ILE A 50 -9.15 -11.41 -6.56
C ILE A 50 -9.19 -10.47 -5.35
N ILE A 51 -8.14 -10.48 -4.52
CA ILE A 51 -8.03 -9.59 -3.35
C ILE A 51 -6.68 -8.88 -3.40
N THR A 52 -6.70 -7.56 -3.51
CA THR A 52 -5.52 -6.70 -3.43
C THR A 52 -5.52 -5.91 -2.13
N VAL A 53 -4.41 -5.91 -1.41
CA VAL A 53 -4.23 -5.14 -0.17
C VAL A 53 -3.11 -4.12 -0.37
N GLY A 54 -3.42 -2.85 -0.17
CA GLY A 54 -2.45 -1.75 -0.18
C GLY A 54 -2.26 -1.13 1.20
N ALA A 55 -1.03 -0.93 1.65
CA ALA A 55 -0.77 -0.38 2.97
C ALA A 55 0.39 0.62 2.98
N SER A 56 0.21 1.72 3.71
CA SER A 56 1.26 2.72 3.94
C SER A 56 2.15 2.37 5.13
N ILE A 57 3.35 2.93 5.09
CA ILE A 57 4.27 2.99 6.24
C ILE A 57 4.09 4.34 6.95
N ARG A 58 3.91 4.27 8.27
CA ARG A 58 3.97 5.42 9.17
C ARG A 58 4.96 5.14 10.29
N TYR A 59 5.89 6.08 10.54
CA TYR A 59 6.95 5.93 11.56
C TYR A 59 7.73 4.60 11.45
N GLY A 60 8.08 4.19 10.23
CA GLY A 60 8.90 3.00 9.97
C GLY A 60 8.18 1.65 10.10
N LYS A 61 6.86 1.61 10.14
CA LYS A 61 6.09 0.35 10.25
C LYS A 61 4.74 0.43 9.56
N HIS A 62 4.18 -0.72 9.18
CA HIS A 62 2.78 -0.87 8.85
C HIS A 62 1.92 -0.86 10.14
N HIS A 63 0.66 -0.51 9.99
CA HIS A 63 -0.32 -0.56 11.09
C HIS A 63 -0.51 -1.98 11.60
N GLN A 64 -0.66 -2.14 12.92
CA GLN A 64 -0.83 -3.47 13.54
C GLN A 64 -2.12 -4.15 13.08
N GLU A 65 -3.17 -3.38 12.84
CA GLU A 65 -4.46 -3.89 12.34
C GLU A 65 -4.34 -4.63 10.99
N LEU A 66 -3.36 -4.24 10.14
CA LEU A 66 -3.08 -4.95 8.90
C LEU A 66 -2.67 -6.40 9.18
N PHE A 67 -1.77 -6.62 10.12
CA PHE A 67 -1.29 -7.96 10.48
C PHE A 67 -2.40 -8.80 11.12
N GLN A 68 -3.23 -8.20 11.98
CA GLN A 68 -4.39 -8.86 12.58
C GLN A 68 -5.41 -9.28 11.52
N PHE A 69 -5.70 -8.40 10.55
CA PHE A 69 -6.58 -8.69 9.43
C PHE A 69 -6.06 -9.86 8.58
N ILE A 70 -4.77 -9.85 8.23
CA ILE A 70 -4.14 -10.91 7.44
C ILE A 70 -4.17 -12.23 8.21
N GLN A 71 -3.82 -12.23 9.48
CA GLN A 71 -3.85 -13.44 10.32
C GLN A 71 -5.24 -14.05 10.40
N LYS A 72 -6.26 -13.23 10.63
CA LYS A 72 -7.67 -13.67 10.69
C LYS A 72 -8.15 -14.28 9.36
N ASN A 73 -7.72 -13.72 8.24
CA ASN A 73 -8.22 -14.08 6.91
C ASN A 73 -7.21 -14.88 6.08
N HIS A 74 -6.15 -15.40 6.69
CA HIS A 74 -5.02 -16.04 6.01
C HIS A 74 -5.44 -17.14 5.05
N THR A 75 -6.36 -18.02 5.47
CA THR A 75 -6.85 -19.14 4.65
C THR A 75 -7.56 -18.64 3.38
N VAL A 76 -8.45 -17.67 3.51
CA VAL A 76 -9.18 -17.09 2.37
C VAL A 76 -8.24 -16.35 1.45
N LEU A 77 -7.33 -15.53 1.99
CA LEU A 77 -6.35 -14.78 1.20
C LEU A 77 -5.48 -15.71 0.36
N ASN A 78 -5.01 -16.85 0.91
CA ASN A 78 -4.20 -17.80 0.17
C ASN A 78 -4.99 -18.63 -0.86
N ALA A 79 -6.29 -18.79 -0.67
CA ALA A 79 -7.15 -19.52 -1.61
C ALA A 79 -7.57 -18.72 -2.84
N LYS A 80 -7.35 -17.40 -2.82
CA LYS A 80 -7.74 -16.47 -3.89
C LYS A 80 -6.52 -15.99 -4.66
N GLN A 81 -6.75 -15.49 -5.88
CA GLN A 81 -5.74 -14.66 -6.53
C GLN A 81 -5.54 -13.41 -5.68
N ASN A 82 -4.29 -13.09 -5.35
CA ASN A 82 -4.02 -12.08 -4.36
C ASN A 82 -2.80 -11.23 -4.68
N ALA A 83 -2.81 -10.00 -4.20
CA ALA A 83 -1.73 -9.04 -4.37
C ALA A 83 -1.55 -8.20 -3.10
N PHE A 84 -0.32 -7.75 -2.86
CA PHE A 84 -0.01 -6.78 -1.83
C PHE A 84 0.93 -5.71 -2.35
N PHE A 85 0.68 -4.46 -1.99
CA PHE A 85 1.65 -3.39 -2.21
C PHE A 85 1.87 -2.53 -0.97
N THR A 86 3.09 -2.07 -0.79
CA THR A 86 3.46 -1.12 0.27
C THR A 86 3.73 0.26 -0.31
N VAL A 87 3.26 1.29 0.39
CA VAL A 87 3.50 2.69 0.04
C VAL A 87 4.38 3.32 1.10
N ASN A 88 5.56 3.78 0.70
CA ASN A 88 6.53 4.34 1.64
C ASN A 88 7.50 5.32 0.98
N ALA A 89 7.97 6.31 1.75
CA ALA A 89 8.87 7.34 1.26
C ALA A 89 10.28 6.83 0.90
N VAL A 90 10.69 5.68 1.43
CA VAL A 90 12.00 5.08 1.14
C VAL A 90 12.07 4.51 -0.26
N ALA A 91 10.93 4.15 -0.86
CA ALA A 91 10.82 3.68 -2.24
C ALA A 91 11.20 4.75 -3.29
N ARG A 92 11.40 6.02 -2.90
CA ARG A 92 12.00 7.04 -3.78
C ARG A 92 13.43 6.72 -4.21
N LYS A 93 14.11 5.82 -3.49
CA LYS A 93 15.49 5.40 -3.78
C LYS A 93 15.48 4.21 -4.73
N ASN A 94 16.20 4.30 -5.86
CA ASN A 94 16.26 3.26 -6.91
C ASN A 94 16.68 1.87 -6.39
N ASN A 95 17.47 1.82 -5.31
CA ASN A 95 17.89 0.57 -4.69
C ASN A 95 16.92 0.06 -3.60
N LYS A 96 15.74 0.69 -3.44
CA LYS A 96 14.72 0.35 -2.42
C LYS A 96 13.29 0.42 -2.95
N ASN A 97 13.12 0.42 -4.26
CA ASN A 97 11.81 0.56 -4.93
C ASN A 97 11.25 -0.76 -5.50
N THR A 98 11.87 -1.89 -5.20
CA THR A 98 11.37 -3.20 -5.64
C THR A 98 10.98 -4.09 -4.45
N PRO A 99 10.13 -5.12 -4.66
CA PRO A 99 9.74 -6.04 -3.59
C PRO A 99 10.92 -6.74 -2.91
N THR A 100 11.98 -7.03 -3.65
CA THR A 100 13.18 -7.71 -3.14
C THR A 100 14.16 -6.78 -2.44
N THR A 101 14.11 -5.49 -2.67
CA THR A 101 15.06 -4.52 -2.11
C THR A 101 14.44 -3.64 -1.02
N ASN A 102 13.11 -3.46 -1.03
CA ASN A 102 12.44 -2.60 -0.06
C ASN A 102 12.43 -3.20 1.35
N PRO A 103 12.95 -2.49 2.37
CA PRO A 103 13.05 -3.03 3.73
C PRO A 103 11.69 -3.28 4.38
N TYR A 104 10.67 -2.48 4.05
CA TYR A 104 9.34 -2.63 4.61
C TYR A 104 8.57 -3.79 4.01
N MET A 105 8.75 -4.06 2.71
CA MET A 105 8.22 -5.26 2.07
C MET A 105 8.83 -6.52 2.67
N LYS A 106 10.15 -6.57 2.81
CA LYS A 106 10.84 -7.71 3.47
C LYS A 106 10.33 -7.95 4.90
N LYS A 107 10.20 -6.87 5.68
CA LYS A 107 9.68 -6.94 7.04
C LYS A 107 8.23 -7.42 7.08
N PHE A 108 7.39 -6.92 6.17
CA PHE A 108 6.00 -7.33 6.03
C PHE A 108 5.88 -8.84 5.76
N LEU A 109 6.55 -9.36 4.74
CA LEU A 109 6.52 -10.78 4.37
C LEU A 109 6.97 -11.68 5.53
N LYS A 110 8.01 -11.25 6.28
CA LYS A 110 8.50 -12.00 7.45
C LYS A 110 7.49 -12.02 8.59
N LEU A 111 6.81 -10.90 8.88
CA LEU A 111 5.92 -10.77 10.04
C LEU A 111 4.52 -11.32 9.75
N SER A 112 3.98 -11.09 8.56
CA SER A 112 2.62 -11.53 8.20
C SER A 112 2.54 -13.02 7.94
N LYS A 113 3.66 -13.66 7.57
CA LYS A 113 3.72 -15.04 7.06
C LYS A 113 2.82 -15.28 5.84
N TRP A 114 2.25 -14.24 5.27
CA TRP A 114 1.50 -14.28 4.03
C TRP A 114 2.43 -14.04 2.85
N GLN A 115 2.28 -14.84 1.79
CA GLN A 115 3.08 -14.75 0.57
C GLN A 115 2.16 -14.38 -0.62
N PRO A 116 1.83 -13.10 -0.81
CA PRO A 116 1.01 -12.68 -1.93
C PRO A 116 1.64 -13.05 -3.27
N GLY A 117 0.79 -13.46 -4.22
CA GLY A 117 1.24 -13.86 -5.55
C GLY A 117 1.83 -12.69 -6.37
N ILE A 118 1.33 -11.47 -6.15
CA ILE A 118 1.80 -10.26 -6.83
C ILE A 118 2.18 -9.23 -5.77
N LEU A 119 3.39 -8.66 -5.89
CA LEU A 119 3.93 -7.68 -4.97
C LEU A 119 4.22 -6.36 -5.67
N GLY A 120 3.87 -5.23 -5.03
CA GLY A 120 4.15 -3.87 -5.48
C GLY A 120 4.85 -3.03 -4.40
N VAL A 121 5.70 -2.11 -4.82
CA VAL A 121 6.34 -1.12 -3.93
C VAL A 121 6.21 0.24 -4.59
N PHE A 122 5.53 1.17 -3.93
CA PHE A 122 5.32 2.50 -4.48
C PHE A 122 5.87 3.59 -3.57
N GLY A 123 6.39 4.64 -4.18
CA GLY A 123 6.75 5.87 -3.49
C GLY A 123 5.53 6.50 -2.83
N GLY A 124 5.69 7.00 -1.62
CA GLY A 124 4.63 7.70 -0.90
C GLY A 124 4.62 9.20 -1.19
N LYS A 125 3.78 9.91 -0.45
CA LYS A 125 3.72 11.36 -0.43
C LYS A 125 4.01 11.88 0.97
N ILE A 126 4.75 12.98 1.05
CA ILE A 126 4.97 13.75 2.27
C ILE A 126 4.33 15.12 2.06
N ASP A 127 3.32 15.43 2.85
CA ASP A 127 2.57 16.67 2.78
C ASP A 127 2.79 17.46 4.09
N TYR A 128 3.97 18.03 4.24
CA TYR A 128 4.37 18.74 5.46
C TYR A 128 3.35 19.80 5.91
N PRO A 129 2.76 20.62 5.02
CA PRO A 129 1.76 21.62 5.43
C PRO A 129 0.56 21.04 6.18
N LYS A 130 0.17 19.80 5.88
CA LYS A 130 -0.98 19.12 6.50
C LYS A 130 -0.67 18.45 7.85
N TYR A 131 0.61 18.30 8.17
CA TYR A 131 1.00 17.63 9.41
C TYR A 131 0.91 18.58 10.61
N ASN A 132 0.49 18.05 11.76
CA ASN A 132 0.62 18.75 13.02
C ASN A 132 2.11 18.95 13.38
N PHE A 133 2.39 19.77 14.38
CA PHE A 133 3.76 20.13 14.75
C PHE A 133 4.65 18.92 15.06
N PHE A 134 4.15 17.95 15.83
CA PHE A 134 4.93 16.76 16.25
C PHE A 134 5.22 15.85 15.05
N ASP A 135 4.21 15.52 14.27
CA ASP A 135 4.35 14.70 13.06
C ASP A 135 5.34 15.32 12.08
N LYS A 136 5.21 16.64 11.86
CA LYS A 136 6.10 17.42 11.00
C LYS A 136 7.56 17.27 11.41
N ARG A 137 7.86 17.39 12.71
CA ARG A 137 9.23 17.28 13.23
C ARG A 137 9.77 15.86 13.16
N ILE A 138 8.96 14.87 13.51
CA ILE A 138 9.36 13.45 13.42
C ILE A 138 9.66 13.06 11.96
N ILE A 139 8.76 13.42 11.03
CA ILE A 139 8.95 13.11 9.61
C ILE A 139 10.13 13.87 9.04
N GLN A 140 10.33 15.14 9.41
CA GLN A 140 11.50 15.92 9.02
C GLN A 140 12.81 15.26 9.47
N LEU A 141 12.86 14.75 10.70
CA LEU A 141 14.03 14.05 11.22
C LEU A 141 14.27 12.73 10.45
N ILE A 142 13.23 11.96 10.18
CA ILE A 142 13.32 10.74 9.37
C ILE A 142 13.85 11.07 7.96
N MET A 143 13.36 12.15 7.35
CA MET A 143 13.83 12.59 6.04
C MET A 143 15.27 13.04 6.07
N LEU A 144 15.70 13.77 7.11
CA LEU A 144 17.08 14.18 7.28
C LEU A 144 18.02 12.95 7.35
N ILE A 145 17.70 11.98 8.18
CA ILE A 145 18.49 10.74 8.34
C ILE A 145 18.51 9.92 7.05
N THR A 146 17.41 9.89 6.31
CA THR A 146 17.28 9.09 5.08
C THR A 146 17.63 9.87 3.82
N GLN A 147 18.20 11.08 3.94
CA GLN A 147 18.56 11.95 2.81
C GLN A 147 17.37 12.30 1.91
N GLY A 148 16.24 12.61 2.52
CA GLY A 148 15.03 13.07 1.85
C GLY A 148 14.83 14.58 2.00
N PRO A 149 13.76 15.13 1.41
CA PRO A 149 13.45 16.55 1.50
C PRO A 149 13.00 16.95 2.91
N THR A 150 13.52 18.06 3.40
CA THR A 150 13.30 18.57 4.76
C THR A 150 12.61 19.93 4.81
N ASP A 151 12.32 20.55 3.66
CA ASP A 151 11.58 21.81 3.61
C ASP A 151 10.10 21.58 3.98
N THR A 152 9.74 22.00 5.18
CA THR A 152 8.42 21.77 5.77
C THR A 152 7.31 22.70 5.23
N SER A 153 7.63 23.59 4.30
CA SER A 153 6.65 24.43 3.62
C SER A 153 6.03 23.79 2.38
N LYS A 154 6.57 22.63 1.95
CA LYS A 154 6.24 21.97 0.68
C LYS A 154 5.66 20.57 0.86
N SER A 155 5.02 20.11 -0.21
CA SER A 155 4.61 18.69 -0.39
C SER A 155 5.54 18.01 -1.39
N TYR A 156 5.80 16.72 -1.16
CA TYR A 156 6.67 15.92 -2.01
C TYR A 156 5.98 14.60 -2.32
N GLU A 157 5.78 14.31 -3.60
CA GLU A 157 5.24 13.04 -4.08
C GLU A 157 6.34 12.23 -4.80
N PHE A 158 6.46 10.95 -4.44
CA PHE A 158 7.50 10.05 -4.93
C PHE A 158 6.90 8.87 -5.71
N THR A 159 5.61 8.86 -5.94
CA THR A 159 4.92 7.78 -6.65
C THR A 159 5.32 7.80 -8.12
N ASP A 160 5.86 6.69 -8.62
CA ASP A 160 5.92 6.44 -10.05
C ASP A 160 4.60 5.81 -10.50
N TRP A 161 3.81 6.58 -11.23
CA TRP A 161 2.50 6.14 -11.69
C TRP A 161 2.57 5.07 -12.78
N ASN A 162 3.68 4.99 -13.54
CA ASN A 162 3.90 3.90 -14.50
C ASN A 162 4.06 2.56 -13.76
N ASP A 163 4.75 2.54 -12.62
CA ASP A 163 4.86 1.33 -11.79
C ASP A 163 3.49 0.90 -11.24
N VAL A 164 2.60 1.84 -10.90
CA VAL A 164 1.22 1.56 -10.48
C VAL A 164 0.40 0.98 -11.64
N GLU A 165 0.55 1.52 -12.85
CA GLU A 165 -0.11 1.00 -14.06
C GLU A 165 0.35 -0.41 -14.39
N HIS A 166 1.65 -0.69 -14.41
CA HIS A 166 2.20 -2.03 -14.63
C HIS A 166 1.74 -3.04 -13.55
N PHE A 167 1.61 -2.60 -12.30
CA PHE A 167 1.05 -3.44 -11.25
C PHE A 167 -0.44 -3.74 -11.52
N SER A 168 -1.19 -2.74 -11.97
CA SER A 168 -2.61 -2.88 -12.30
C SER A 168 -2.84 -3.89 -13.42
N GLU A 169 -2.00 -3.90 -14.45
CA GLU A 169 -2.03 -4.89 -15.53
C GLU A 169 -1.86 -6.32 -14.99
N LYS A 170 -0.92 -6.54 -14.07
CA LYS A 170 -0.65 -7.87 -13.48
C LYS A 170 -1.80 -8.40 -12.64
N ILE A 171 -2.57 -7.54 -11.98
CA ILE A 171 -3.69 -7.95 -11.12
C ILE A 171 -5.02 -8.02 -11.86
N SER A 172 -5.07 -7.60 -13.13
CA SER A 172 -6.28 -7.61 -13.97
C SER A 172 -6.57 -8.95 -14.62
N ILE A 173 -5.59 -9.84 -14.64
CA ILE A 173 -5.60 -11.11 -15.39
C ILE A 173 -6.41 -12.19 -14.69
#